data_5bf84439145f085225eb5fdd6ae215b3
#
_entry.id   5bf84439145f085225eb5fdd6ae215b3
#
_cell.length_a   1.000
_cell.length_b   1.000
_cell.length_c   1.000
_cell.angle_alpha   90.00
_cell.angle_beta   90.00
_cell.angle_gamma   90.00
#
_symmetry.space_group_name_H-M   'P 1'
#
loop_
_entity.id
_entity.type
_entity.pdbx_description
1 polymer ?
#
loop_
_entity_poly.entity_id
_entity_poly.type
_entity_poly.pdbx_seq_one_letter_code
_entity_poly.pdbx_strand_id
1 'polypeptide(L)'
;MEKERKKINKVYWAETDPDYGCVYIAAPNIREAKQTALCTWVADHMESYIDLRVKWCKSTPKTDYEGELDIFQINELGLTWFDCPYCGKEDFNIISSSECYCKSCKQTFAIPYMP
;
A
#
# COMPACT_ATOMS: atom_id res chain seq x y z
N MET A 1 -16.12 26.81 -9.78
CA MET A 1 -14.89 27.01 -9.04
C MET A 1 -14.36 25.70 -8.52
N GLU A 2 -13.13 25.47 -8.74
CA GLU A 2 -12.52 24.23 -8.31
C GLU A 2 -12.05 24.34 -6.85
N LYS A 3 -12.43 23.37 -6.06
CA LYS A 3 -11.97 23.32 -4.67
C LYS A 3 -10.63 22.63 -4.59
N GLU A 4 -9.76 23.22 -3.81
CA GLU A 4 -8.51 22.60 -3.48
C GLU A 4 -8.76 21.27 -2.76
N ARG A 5 -8.10 20.21 -3.20
CA ARG A 5 -8.22 18.92 -2.55
C ARG A 5 -7.50 18.92 -1.22
N LYS A 6 -8.20 18.48 -0.20
CA LYS A 6 -7.62 18.36 1.14
C LYS A 6 -7.15 16.93 1.34
N LYS A 7 -6.02 16.79 1.98
CA LYS A 7 -5.48 15.49 2.38
C LYS A 7 -6.22 15.02 3.63
N ILE A 8 -7.40 14.46 3.43
CA ILE A 8 -8.31 14.06 4.51
C ILE A 8 -8.30 12.57 4.81
N ASN A 9 -7.81 11.75 3.89
CA ASN A 9 -7.84 10.31 4.06
C ASN A 9 -6.64 9.84 4.86
N LYS A 10 -6.91 8.94 5.80
CA LYS A 10 -5.89 8.22 6.54
C LYS A 10 -5.50 6.97 5.76
N VAL A 11 -4.29 6.47 5.99
CA VAL A 11 -3.83 5.24 5.36
C VAL A 11 -3.99 4.09 6.33
N TYR A 12 -4.60 3.00 5.85
CA TYR A 12 -4.85 1.78 6.61
C TYR A 12 -4.20 0.60 5.92
N TRP A 13 -3.76 -0.34 6.74
CA TRP A 13 -3.27 -1.64 6.31
C TRP A 13 -4.38 -2.65 6.55
N ALA A 14 -4.64 -3.54 5.60
CA ALA A 14 -5.70 -4.53 5.70
C ALA A 14 -5.23 -5.90 5.21
N GLU A 15 -5.56 -6.95 5.98
CA GLU A 15 -5.29 -8.32 5.57
C GLU A 15 -6.38 -9.26 6.08
N THR A 16 -6.48 -10.44 5.47
CA THR A 16 -7.38 -11.50 5.93
C THR A 16 -6.58 -12.76 6.28
N ASP A 17 -5.70 -13.18 5.38
CA ASP A 17 -4.83 -14.32 5.61
C ASP A 17 -3.37 -13.85 5.45
N PRO A 18 -2.57 -13.90 6.50
CA PRO A 18 -1.18 -13.40 6.43
C PRO A 18 -0.30 -14.12 5.41
N ASP A 19 -0.67 -15.34 5.00
CA ASP A 19 0.08 -16.08 3.99
C ASP A 19 -0.07 -15.48 2.59
N TYR A 20 -1.11 -14.68 2.35
CA TYR A 20 -1.41 -14.09 1.05
C TYR A 20 -1.08 -12.60 0.96
N GLY A 21 -0.63 -11.99 2.06
CA GLY A 21 -0.24 -10.59 2.06
C GLY A 21 -1.37 -9.64 2.45
N CYS A 22 -1.19 -8.37 2.14
CA CYS A 22 -2.09 -7.32 2.57
C CYS A 22 -2.26 -6.26 1.48
N VAL A 23 -3.16 -5.31 1.74
CA VAL A 23 -3.33 -4.12 0.90
C VAL A 23 -3.22 -2.87 1.78
N TYR A 24 -2.87 -1.74 1.17
CA TYR A 24 -2.96 -0.44 1.80
C TYR A 24 -4.15 0.30 1.21
N ILE A 25 -4.90 0.98 2.07
CA ILE A 25 -6.14 1.64 1.70
C ILE A 25 -6.15 3.06 2.26
N ALA A 26 -6.54 4.03 1.44
CA ALA A 26 -6.78 5.39 1.90
C ALA A 26 -8.28 5.58 2.10
N ALA A 27 -8.66 5.97 3.31
CA ALA A 27 -10.06 6.18 3.68
C ALA A 27 -10.16 7.19 4.82
N PRO A 28 -11.30 7.88 4.97
CA PRO A 28 -11.45 8.89 6.03
C PRO A 28 -11.54 8.29 7.43
N ASN A 29 -11.97 7.03 7.55
CA ASN A 29 -12.10 6.35 8.83
C ASN A 29 -11.99 4.83 8.64
N ILE A 30 -11.86 4.12 9.76
CA ILE A 30 -11.67 2.67 9.73
C ILE A 30 -12.88 1.91 9.17
N ARG A 31 -14.07 2.44 9.35
CA ARG A 31 -15.28 1.81 8.83
C ARG A 31 -15.25 1.73 7.31
N GLU A 32 -14.92 2.85 6.67
CA GLU A 32 -14.82 2.89 5.20
C GLU A 32 -13.60 2.12 4.70
N ALA A 33 -12.51 2.09 5.46
CA ALA A 33 -11.36 1.27 5.12
C ALA A 33 -11.75 -0.22 5.08
N LYS A 34 -12.54 -0.68 6.04
CA LYS A 34 -13.05 -2.06 6.06
C LYS A 34 -13.95 -2.37 4.87
N GLN A 35 -14.83 -1.44 4.53
CA GLN A 35 -15.70 -1.60 3.37
C GLN A 35 -14.90 -1.69 2.07
N THR A 36 -13.89 -0.86 1.93
CA THR A 36 -13.01 -0.89 0.77
C THR A 36 -12.23 -2.22 0.71
N ALA A 37 -11.72 -2.68 1.84
CA ALA A 37 -10.98 -3.94 1.91
C ALA A 37 -11.83 -5.12 1.42
N LEU A 38 -13.11 -5.12 1.72
CA LEU A 38 -14.04 -6.17 1.28
C LEU A 38 -14.25 -6.16 -0.24
N CYS A 39 -13.88 -5.08 -0.91
CA CYS A 39 -13.94 -4.97 -2.36
C CYS A 39 -12.61 -5.31 -3.04
N THR A 40 -11.59 -5.66 -2.26
CA THR A 40 -10.28 -6.03 -2.78
C THR A 40 -10.09 -7.55 -2.78
N TRP A 41 -8.95 -8.00 -3.34
CA TRP A 41 -8.63 -9.42 -3.39
C TRP A 41 -8.49 -10.07 -2.02
N VAL A 42 -8.21 -9.31 -0.95
CA VAL A 42 -8.04 -9.89 0.38
C VAL A 42 -9.34 -10.55 0.87
N ALA A 43 -10.49 -10.09 0.39
CA ALA A 43 -11.77 -10.69 0.75
C ALA A 43 -11.93 -12.11 0.20
N ASP A 44 -11.22 -12.46 -0.86
CA ASP A 44 -11.28 -13.80 -1.46
C ASP A 44 -10.64 -14.88 -0.58
N HIS A 45 -9.82 -14.48 0.38
CA HIS A 45 -9.13 -15.38 1.29
C HIS A 45 -9.74 -15.39 2.70
N MET A 46 -10.91 -14.84 2.83
CA MET A 46 -11.60 -14.67 4.09
C MET A 46 -12.73 -15.70 4.23
N GLU A 47 -12.74 -16.46 5.32
CA GLU A 47 -13.82 -17.39 5.59
C GLU A 47 -14.98 -16.74 6.34
N SER A 48 -14.67 -15.73 7.16
CA SER A 48 -15.67 -14.97 7.88
C SER A 48 -15.19 -13.53 8.06
N TYR A 49 -16.14 -12.64 8.37
CA TYR A 49 -15.84 -11.22 8.57
C TYR A 49 -14.80 -10.98 9.67
N ILE A 50 -14.70 -11.83 10.65
CA ILE A 50 -13.75 -11.67 11.74
C ILE A 50 -12.31 -11.93 11.31
N ASP A 51 -12.08 -12.51 10.13
CA ASP A 51 -10.74 -12.70 9.59
C ASP A 51 -10.14 -11.39 9.08
N LEU A 52 -10.97 -10.39 8.81
CA LEU A 52 -10.51 -9.11 8.32
C LEU A 52 -9.84 -8.30 9.43
N ARG A 53 -8.58 -7.94 9.22
CA ARG A 53 -7.81 -7.08 10.11
C ARG A 53 -7.51 -5.78 9.41
N VAL A 54 -7.84 -4.66 10.04
CA VAL A 54 -7.56 -3.34 9.51
C VAL A 54 -6.87 -2.51 10.58
N LYS A 55 -5.75 -1.90 10.22
CA LYS A 55 -4.94 -1.15 11.17
C LYS A 55 -4.57 0.21 10.58
N TRP A 56 -4.74 1.26 11.36
CA TRP A 56 -4.35 2.61 10.97
C TRP A 56 -2.83 2.76 10.98
N CYS A 57 -2.27 3.22 9.86
CA CYS A 57 -0.84 3.53 9.74
C CYS A 57 -0.61 4.94 10.27
N LYS A 58 -0.46 5.07 11.58
CA LYS A 58 -0.41 6.37 12.27
C LYS A 58 0.75 7.26 11.83
N SER A 59 1.87 6.65 11.47
CA SER A 59 3.07 7.39 11.06
C SER A 59 2.98 7.94 9.64
N THR A 60 2.04 7.43 8.86
CA THR A 60 1.86 7.86 7.47
C THR A 60 1.01 9.14 7.45
N PRO A 61 1.45 10.18 6.72
CA PRO A 61 0.66 11.40 6.61
C PRO A 61 -0.65 11.13 5.87
N LYS A 62 -1.62 12.00 6.12
CA LYS A 62 -2.90 11.94 5.39
C LYS A 62 -2.67 12.25 3.92
N THR A 63 -3.51 11.68 3.09
CA THR A 63 -3.40 11.79 1.65
C THR A 63 -4.74 12.17 1.00
N ASP A 64 -4.68 12.66 -0.22
CA ASP A 64 -5.88 12.89 -1.04
C ASP A 64 -6.20 11.69 -1.94
N TYR A 65 -5.40 10.63 -1.89
CA TYR A 65 -5.73 9.37 -2.54
C TYR A 65 -6.96 8.73 -1.89
N GLU A 66 -7.61 7.84 -2.60
CA GLU A 66 -8.84 7.22 -2.13
C GLU A 66 -8.88 5.76 -2.59
N GLY A 67 -9.29 4.87 -1.68
CA GLY A 67 -9.42 3.46 -1.99
C GLY A 67 -8.13 2.69 -1.86
N GLU A 68 -8.06 1.54 -2.54
CA GLU A 68 -6.87 0.69 -2.54
C GLU A 68 -5.71 1.42 -3.22
N LEU A 69 -4.56 1.46 -2.55
CA LEU A 69 -3.37 2.13 -3.07
C LEU A 69 -2.58 1.20 -3.98
N ASP A 70 -2.10 1.74 -5.11
CA ASP A 70 -1.20 0.99 -5.99
C ASP A 70 0.26 1.15 -5.52
N ILE A 71 1.17 0.44 -6.20
CA ILE A 71 2.58 0.44 -5.79
C ILE A 71 3.23 1.82 -5.89
N PHE A 72 2.81 2.64 -6.85
CA PHE A 72 3.35 3.99 -7.00
C PHE A 72 2.94 4.88 -5.84
N GLN A 73 1.67 4.79 -5.43
CA GLN A 73 1.14 5.55 -4.28
C GLN A 73 1.77 5.08 -2.98
N ILE A 74 1.94 3.76 -2.83
CA ILE A 74 2.60 3.16 -1.66
C ILE A 74 4.03 3.69 -1.54
N ASN A 75 4.75 3.73 -2.64
CA ASN A 75 6.12 4.23 -2.66
C ASN A 75 6.18 5.73 -2.32
N GLU A 76 5.28 6.51 -2.88
CA GLU A 76 5.22 7.95 -2.62
C GLU A 76 4.98 8.25 -1.14
N LEU A 77 4.16 7.43 -0.49
CA LEU A 77 3.84 7.60 0.93
C LEU A 77 4.89 7.01 1.88
N GLY A 78 5.97 6.44 1.34
CA GLY A 78 7.04 5.89 2.14
C GLY A 78 6.71 4.55 2.79
N LEU A 79 5.79 3.79 2.21
CA LEU A 79 5.32 2.53 2.75
C LEU A 79 5.91 1.30 2.06
N THR A 80 6.91 1.48 1.22
CA THR A 80 7.58 0.36 0.56
C THR A 80 8.23 -0.56 1.60
N TRP A 81 8.12 -1.86 1.36
CA TRP A 81 8.53 -2.91 2.31
C TRP A 81 9.83 -3.59 1.91
N PHE A 82 10.56 -3.02 0.97
CA PHE A 82 11.75 -3.66 0.42
C PHE A 82 12.83 -2.64 0.08
N ASP A 83 14.06 -3.15 -0.03
CA ASP A 83 15.24 -2.39 -0.47
C ASP A 83 15.77 -3.04 -1.73
N CYS A 84 16.71 -2.37 -2.40
CA CYS A 84 17.39 -2.96 -3.54
C CYS A 84 18.12 -4.24 -3.11
N PRO A 85 17.85 -5.38 -3.74
CA PRO A 85 18.47 -6.66 -3.34
C PRO A 85 19.96 -6.74 -3.67
N TYR A 86 20.46 -5.83 -4.49
CA TYR A 86 21.86 -5.83 -4.91
C TYR A 86 22.75 -4.95 -4.05
N CYS A 87 22.25 -3.81 -3.58
CA CYS A 87 23.07 -2.88 -2.79
C CYS A 87 22.45 -2.51 -1.42
N GLY A 88 21.21 -2.92 -1.15
CA GLY A 88 20.55 -2.69 0.12
C GLY A 88 20.08 -1.26 0.35
N LYS A 89 20.12 -0.40 -0.65
CA LYS A 89 19.68 0.99 -0.52
C LYS A 89 18.24 1.17 -0.96
N GLU A 90 17.60 2.22 -0.47
CA GLU A 90 16.23 2.57 -0.81
C GLU A 90 16.13 3.54 -1.98
N ASP A 91 17.23 3.83 -2.63
CA ASP A 91 17.29 4.83 -3.71
C ASP A 91 16.89 4.23 -5.06
N PHE A 92 15.63 3.90 -5.20
CA PHE A 92 15.10 3.30 -6.43
C PHE A 92 13.84 4.00 -6.91
N ASN A 93 13.57 3.86 -8.21
CA ASN A 93 12.33 4.30 -8.85
C ASN A 93 11.51 3.09 -9.28
N ILE A 94 10.21 3.18 -9.09
CA ILE A 94 9.28 2.18 -9.61
C ILE A 94 9.04 2.50 -11.07
N ILE A 95 9.38 1.56 -11.97
CA ILE A 95 9.24 1.73 -13.42
C ILE A 95 8.00 1.06 -13.97
N SER A 96 7.45 0.08 -13.24
CA SER A 96 6.20 -0.58 -13.62
C SER A 96 5.58 -1.20 -12.37
N SER A 97 4.43 -1.83 -12.51
CA SER A 97 3.78 -2.51 -11.39
C SER A 97 4.57 -3.70 -10.85
N SER A 98 5.59 -4.15 -11.57
CA SER A 98 6.38 -5.34 -11.21
C SER A 98 7.88 -5.11 -11.12
N GLU A 99 8.39 -3.93 -11.50
CA GLU A 99 9.82 -3.69 -11.57
C GLU A 99 10.26 -2.34 -11.03
N CYS A 100 11.47 -2.33 -10.46
CA CYS A 100 12.12 -1.13 -9.95
C CYS A 100 13.51 -0.98 -10.56
N TYR A 101 13.97 0.27 -10.67
CA TYR A 101 15.32 0.60 -11.08
C TYR A 101 16.06 1.26 -9.92
N CYS A 102 17.17 0.68 -9.48
CA CYS A 102 17.99 1.25 -8.42
C CYS A 102 18.97 2.28 -9.03
N LYS A 103 18.85 3.52 -8.60
CA LYS A 103 19.72 4.60 -9.06
C LYS A 103 21.15 4.46 -8.54
N SER A 104 21.31 3.84 -7.39
CA SER A 104 22.59 3.70 -6.74
C SER A 104 23.50 2.69 -7.42
N CYS A 105 23.01 1.49 -7.70
CA CYS A 105 23.78 0.45 -8.35
C CYS A 105 23.43 0.24 -9.82
N LYS A 106 22.43 0.96 -10.33
CA LYS A 106 21.97 0.95 -11.72
C LYS A 106 21.47 -0.42 -12.18
N GLN A 107 20.86 -1.18 -11.25
CA GLN A 107 20.27 -2.49 -11.53
C GLN A 107 18.75 -2.40 -11.51
N THR A 108 18.13 -3.19 -12.38
CA THR A 108 16.68 -3.39 -12.36
C THR A 108 16.37 -4.64 -11.56
N PHE A 109 15.34 -4.61 -10.74
CA PHE A 109 14.93 -5.77 -9.96
C PHE A 109 13.41 -5.87 -9.88
N ALA A 110 12.92 -7.09 -9.66
CA ALA A 110 11.50 -7.34 -9.52
C ALA A 110 11.01 -6.89 -8.13
N ILE A 111 9.80 -6.33 -8.09
CA ILE A 111 9.17 -5.96 -6.82
C ILE A 111 8.82 -7.24 -6.06
N PRO A 112 9.32 -7.46 -4.83
CA PRO A 112 8.99 -8.65 -4.06
C PRO A 112 7.54 -8.64 -3.61
N TYR A 113 7.01 -9.82 -3.35
CA TYR A 113 5.66 -9.92 -2.78
C TYR A 113 5.63 -9.30 -1.40
N MET A 114 4.51 -8.65 -1.09
CA MET A 114 4.30 -8.06 0.23
C MET A 114 4.17 -9.18 1.26
N PRO A 115 4.96 -9.13 2.34
CA PRO A 115 4.93 -10.16 3.37
C PRO A 115 3.63 -10.14 4.17
#